data_0712d4d041a42a62e8ad1832edae8c77
#
_entry.id   0712d4d041a42a62e8ad1832edae8c77
#
_cell.length_a   1.000
_cell.length_b   1.000
_cell.length_c   1.000
_cell.angle_alpha   90.00
_cell.angle_beta   90.00
_cell.angle_gamma   90.00
#
_symmetry.space_group_name_H-M   'P 1'
#
loop_
_entity.id
_entity.type
_entity.pdbx_description
1 polymer ?
#
loop_
_entity_poly.entity_id
_entity_poly.type
_entity_poly.pdbx_seq_one_letter_code
_entity_poly.pdbx_strand_id
1 'polypeptide(L)'
;DDKIERIVTNIRQEYPDCAITLSLGEKSRNTYERFFKAGANRYLLRHETYNEAHYQQLHPTEMSVKRRLQCLQDLKDIGYQTGTGIMVGSPGQTVEDIVEDILFIEQLRPEMIGMGPFLPHHDTPFAQYPSGTVAQTVLLLSIFRLMHPSALIPATTALATLASDGRERGILAGANVVMPNLSPHEERKKYELYNDKASLGAESAEGLIALQKQLNAIGYEISTE
;
A
#
# COMPACT_ATOMS: atom_id res chain seq x y z
N ASP A 1 -16.56 5.45 -13.27
CA ASP A 1 -16.52 4.08 -12.78
C ASP A 1 -16.72 3.03 -13.90
N ASP A 2 -17.55 3.31 -14.93
CA ASP A 2 -17.85 2.34 -16.03
C ASP A 2 -16.62 1.90 -16.81
N LYS A 3 -15.64 2.79 -17.03
CA LYS A 3 -14.37 2.42 -17.65
C LYS A 3 -13.59 1.40 -16.81
N ILE A 4 -13.58 1.59 -15.51
CA ILE A 4 -12.88 0.69 -14.56
C ILE A 4 -13.55 -0.69 -14.57
N GLU A 5 -14.88 -0.71 -14.45
CA GLU A 5 -15.65 -1.96 -14.52
C GLU A 5 -15.36 -2.75 -15.80
N ARG A 6 -15.38 -2.07 -16.95
CA ARG A 6 -15.05 -2.70 -18.25
C ARG A 6 -13.62 -3.24 -18.29
N ILE A 7 -12.63 -2.48 -17.75
CA ILE A 7 -11.24 -2.93 -17.67
C ILE A 7 -11.13 -4.18 -16.81
N VAL A 8 -11.75 -4.17 -15.61
CA VAL A 8 -11.74 -5.32 -14.70
C VAL A 8 -12.38 -6.55 -15.36
N THR A 9 -13.53 -6.36 -16.04
CA THR A 9 -14.21 -7.45 -16.77
C THR A 9 -13.31 -8.05 -17.85
N ASN A 10 -12.66 -7.21 -18.65
CA ASN A 10 -11.77 -7.69 -19.71
C ASN A 10 -10.56 -8.45 -19.14
N ILE A 11 -9.94 -7.93 -18.06
CA ILE A 11 -8.82 -8.62 -17.40
C ILE A 11 -9.28 -9.97 -16.86
N ARG A 12 -10.46 -10.02 -16.21
CA ARG A 12 -10.99 -11.28 -15.66
C ARG A 12 -11.28 -12.31 -16.74
N GLN A 13 -11.75 -11.88 -17.91
CA GLN A 13 -12.00 -12.77 -19.04
C GLN A 13 -10.72 -13.32 -19.65
N GLU A 14 -9.70 -12.47 -19.80
CA GLU A 14 -8.42 -12.84 -20.39
C GLU A 14 -7.54 -13.66 -19.42
N TYR A 15 -7.62 -13.33 -18.12
CA TYR A 15 -6.81 -13.92 -17.05
C TYR A 15 -7.70 -14.37 -15.89
N PRO A 16 -8.41 -15.50 -16.03
CA PRO A 16 -9.43 -15.94 -15.06
C PRO A 16 -8.85 -16.25 -13.67
N ASP A 17 -7.59 -16.66 -13.58
CA ASP A 17 -6.94 -17.05 -12.33
C ASP A 17 -6.17 -15.91 -11.63
N CYS A 18 -6.02 -14.76 -12.29
CA CYS A 18 -5.32 -13.63 -11.72
C CYS A 18 -6.08 -12.96 -10.55
N ALA A 19 -5.40 -12.64 -9.47
CA ALA A 19 -5.95 -11.75 -8.45
C ALA A 19 -5.94 -10.31 -8.96
N ILE A 20 -7.12 -9.67 -9.00
CA ILE A 20 -7.27 -8.28 -9.42
C ILE A 20 -7.42 -7.41 -8.18
N THR A 21 -6.40 -6.58 -7.92
CA THR A 21 -6.38 -5.63 -6.80
C THR A 21 -6.68 -4.23 -7.31
N LEU A 22 -7.68 -3.57 -6.73
CA LEU A 22 -7.97 -2.16 -6.98
C LEU A 22 -7.46 -1.28 -5.83
N SER A 23 -7.01 -0.07 -6.16
CA SER A 23 -6.65 0.97 -5.20
C SER A 23 -7.07 2.32 -5.79
N LEU A 24 -8.35 2.65 -5.70
CA LEU A 24 -8.99 3.76 -6.41
C LEU A 24 -9.63 4.78 -5.44
N GLY A 25 -9.18 4.77 -4.18
CA GLY A 25 -9.71 5.65 -3.14
C GLY A 25 -11.12 5.27 -2.69
N GLU A 26 -11.78 6.22 -2.05
CA GLU A 26 -13.14 6.05 -1.54
C GLU A 26 -14.17 6.04 -2.67
N LYS A 27 -15.09 5.08 -2.60
CA LYS A 27 -16.22 4.95 -3.51
C LYS A 27 -17.52 4.74 -2.73
N SER A 28 -18.65 4.74 -3.43
CA SER A 28 -19.91 4.27 -2.85
C SER A 28 -19.89 2.73 -2.72
N ARG A 29 -20.66 2.20 -1.76
CA ARG A 29 -20.84 0.76 -1.63
C ARG A 29 -21.30 0.12 -2.94
N ASN A 30 -22.24 0.75 -3.65
CA ASN A 30 -22.70 0.27 -4.94
C ASN A 30 -21.58 0.17 -5.99
N THR A 31 -20.65 1.14 -6.01
CA THR A 31 -19.49 1.11 -6.91
C THR A 31 -18.55 -0.06 -6.56
N TYR A 32 -18.30 -0.30 -5.27
CA TYR A 32 -17.52 -1.45 -4.82
C TYR A 32 -18.17 -2.76 -5.24
N GLU A 33 -19.50 -2.91 -5.06
CA GLU A 33 -20.24 -4.11 -5.47
C GLU A 33 -20.16 -4.35 -7.00
N ARG A 34 -20.23 -3.29 -7.82
CA ARG A 34 -20.07 -3.38 -9.26
C ARG A 34 -18.69 -3.91 -9.64
N PHE A 35 -17.64 -3.35 -9.06
CA PHE A 35 -16.27 -3.78 -9.34
C PHE A 35 -16.01 -5.22 -8.86
N PHE A 36 -16.58 -5.61 -7.73
CA PHE A 36 -16.50 -6.98 -7.23
C PHE A 36 -17.16 -7.96 -8.20
N LYS A 37 -18.38 -7.67 -8.64
CA LYS A 37 -19.13 -8.47 -9.64
C LYS A 37 -18.41 -8.55 -11.00
N ALA A 38 -17.68 -7.49 -11.39
CA ALA A 38 -16.86 -7.47 -12.59
C ALA A 38 -15.62 -8.37 -12.48
N GLY A 39 -15.24 -8.80 -11.26
CA GLY A 39 -14.14 -9.73 -11.04
C GLY A 39 -12.98 -9.20 -10.21
N ALA A 40 -13.02 -7.96 -9.70
CA ALA A 40 -12.03 -7.48 -8.74
C ALA A 40 -12.26 -8.19 -7.40
N ASN A 41 -11.24 -8.89 -6.90
CA ASN A 41 -11.35 -9.66 -5.67
C ASN A 41 -10.53 -9.10 -4.51
N ARG A 42 -9.71 -8.08 -4.75
CA ARG A 42 -8.90 -7.37 -3.75
C ARG A 42 -9.09 -5.86 -3.85
N TYR A 43 -9.09 -5.19 -2.71
CA TYR A 43 -9.13 -3.73 -2.68
C TYR A 43 -8.21 -3.21 -1.57
N LEU A 44 -7.29 -2.30 -1.93
CA LEU A 44 -6.40 -1.63 -0.98
C LEU A 44 -6.90 -0.19 -0.78
N LEU A 45 -7.27 0.13 0.44
CA LEU A 45 -7.65 1.47 0.88
C LEU A 45 -6.96 1.78 2.21
N ARG A 46 -5.85 2.49 2.17
CA ARG A 46 -5.12 2.86 3.38
C ARG A 46 -5.96 3.83 4.19
N HIS A 47 -6.11 3.59 5.50
CA HIS A 47 -6.80 4.52 6.39
C HIS A 47 -5.92 5.72 6.78
N GLU A 48 -4.61 5.59 6.59
CA GLU A 48 -3.52 6.55 6.81
C GLU A 48 -3.28 6.86 8.29
N THR A 49 -4.30 7.08 9.08
CA THR A 49 -4.31 7.15 10.54
C THR A 49 -5.73 6.94 11.06
N TYR A 50 -5.87 6.30 12.20
CA TYR A 50 -7.17 6.10 12.87
C TYR A 50 -7.59 7.35 13.65
N ASN A 51 -6.62 8.15 14.11
CA ASN A 51 -6.85 9.36 14.88
C ASN A 51 -7.48 10.46 14.03
N GLU A 52 -8.67 10.94 14.42
CA GLU A 52 -9.41 11.94 13.64
C GLU A 52 -8.69 13.29 13.54
N ALA A 53 -8.08 13.74 14.63
CA ALA A 53 -7.36 15.01 14.65
C ALA A 53 -6.11 14.96 13.75
N HIS A 54 -5.37 13.86 13.79
CA HIS A 54 -4.24 13.63 12.90
C HIS A 54 -4.70 13.47 11.44
N TYR A 55 -5.81 12.76 11.20
CA TYR A 55 -6.38 12.62 9.84
C TYR A 55 -6.72 13.98 9.22
N GLN A 56 -7.32 14.89 9.99
CA GLN A 56 -7.65 16.25 9.53
C GLN A 56 -6.41 17.11 9.22
N GLN A 57 -5.27 16.83 9.84
CA GLN A 57 -4.00 17.50 9.49
C GLN A 57 -3.45 17.03 8.15
N LEU A 58 -3.71 15.76 7.77
CA LEU A 58 -3.15 15.13 6.58
C LEU A 58 -4.04 15.27 5.34
N HIS A 59 -5.33 15.53 5.51
CA HIS A 59 -6.32 15.47 4.43
C HIS A 59 -7.12 16.76 4.30
N PRO A 60 -7.71 17.03 3.12
CA PRO A 60 -8.67 18.11 2.94
C PRO A 60 -9.83 18.04 3.93
N THR A 61 -10.34 19.20 4.34
CA THR A 61 -11.35 19.33 5.40
C THR A 61 -12.69 18.63 5.09
N GLU A 62 -13.00 18.40 3.81
CA GLU A 62 -14.17 17.65 3.37
C GLU A 62 -14.06 16.13 3.52
N MET A 63 -12.85 15.61 3.81
CA MET A 63 -12.62 14.20 4.06
C MET A 63 -12.69 13.90 5.56
N SER A 64 -13.08 12.68 5.91
CA SER A 64 -13.12 12.23 7.31
C SER A 64 -12.64 10.79 7.47
N VAL A 65 -11.95 10.52 8.57
CA VAL A 65 -11.54 9.16 8.91
C VAL A 65 -12.77 8.24 9.03
N LYS A 66 -13.87 8.72 9.60
CA LYS A 66 -15.11 7.96 9.72
C LYS A 66 -15.61 7.43 8.37
N ARG A 67 -15.59 8.27 7.33
CA ARG A 67 -15.97 7.84 5.97
C ARG A 67 -14.99 6.82 5.42
N ARG A 68 -13.70 7.01 5.65
CA ARG A 68 -12.65 6.07 5.24
C ARG A 68 -12.84 4.69 5.88
N LEU A 69 -13.11 4.65 7.18
CA LEU A 69 -13.34 3.42 7.93
C LEU A 69 -14.64 2.71 7.48
N GLN A 70 -15.69 3.48 7.18
CA GLN A 70 -16.93 2.93 6.60
C GLN A 70 -16.67 2.28 5.24
N CYS A 71 -15.84 2.87 4.39
CA CYS A 71 -15.45 2.25 3.12
C CYS A 71 -14.72 0.92 3.33
N LEU A 72 -13.84 0.82 4.33
CA LEU A 72 -13.15 -0.43 4.66
C LEU A 72 -14.14 -1.50 5.14
N GLN A 73 -15.11 -1.12 5.96
CA GLN A 73 -16.15 -2.04 6.40
C GLN A 73 -17.02 -2.50 5.23
N ASP A 74 -17.43 -1.58 4.34
CA ASP A 74 -18.20 -1.91 3.14
C ASP A 74 -17.44 -2.92 2.25
N LEU A 75 -16.13 -2.74 2.07
CA LEU A 75 -15.29 -3.67 1.30
C LEU A 75 -15.26 -5.07 1.92
N LYS A 76 -15.11 -5.17 3.24
CA LYS A 76 -15.15 -6.47 3.95
C LYS A 76 -16.52 -7.14 3.84
N ASP A 77 -17.61 -6.39 4.03
CA ASP A 77 -18.97 -6.90 3.96
C ASP A 77 -19.35 -7.40 2.56
N ILE A 78 -18.78 -6.80 1.50
CA ILE A 78 -18.95 -7.25 0.10
C ILE A 78 -18.17 -8.55 -0.15
N GLY A 79 -17.11 -8.82 0.60
CA GLY A 79 -16.30 -10.03 0.47
C GLY A 79 -14.95 -9.83 -0.23
N TYR A 80 -14.47 -8.58 -0.36
CA TYR A 80 -13.12 -8.33 -0.83
C TYR A 80 -12.07 -8.87 0.15
N GLN A 81 -10.96 -9.37 -0.38
CA GLN A 81 -9.71 -9.39 0.36
C GLN A 81 -9.29 -7.92 0.55
N THR A 82 -9.55 -7.42 1.76
CA THR A 82 -9.43 -5.99 2.04
C THR A 82 -8.04 -5.65 2.56
N GLY A 83 -7.46 -4.62 1.99
CA GLY A 83 -6.19 -4.06 2.43
C GLY A 83 -6.37 -2.69 3.05
N THR A 84 -5.62 -2.42 4.11
CA THR A 84 -5.49 -1.11 4.72
C THR A 84 -4.02 -0.77 5.00
N GLY A 85 -3.75 0.31 5.72
CA GLY A 85 -2.38 0.70 6.08
C GLY A 85 -2.24 2.15 6.46
N ILE A 86 -1.00 2.52 6.78
CA ILE A 86 -0.62 3.83 7.30
C ILE A 86 0.61 4.39 6.59
N MET A 87 0.84 5.70 6.73
CA MET A 87 2.15 6.32 6.49
C MET A 87 2.93 6.39 7.80
N VAL A 88 4.16 5.90 7.81
CA VAL A 88 5.01 5.90 9.00
C VAL A 88 5.82 7.18 9.06
N GLY A 89 5.72 7.92 10.15
CA GLY A 89 6.39 9.21 10.34
C GLY A 89 5.77 10.34 9.52
N SER A 90 4.46 10.29 9.27
CA SER A 90 3.72 11.38 8.64
C SER A 90 3.71 12.63 9.54
N PRO A 91 3.54 13.83 8.96
CA PRO A 91 3.54 15.08 9.73
C PRO A 91 2.60 15.05 10.92
N GLY A 92 3.12 15.32 12.11
CA GLY A 92 2.34 15.33 13.35
C GLY A 92 2.06 13.96 13.99
N GLN A 93 2.46 12.85 13.37
CA GLN A 93 2.22 11.50 13.91
C GLN A 93 2.91 11.28 15.25
N THR A 94 2.16 10.86 16.25
CA THR A 94 2.64 10.49 17.58
C THR A 94 2.75 8.96 17.74
N VAL A 95 3.33 8.52 18.85
CA VAL A 95 3.36 7.10 19.23
C VAL A 95 1.94 6.61 19.54
N GLU A 96 1.13 7.44 20.15
CA GLU A 96 -0.27 7.18 20.48
C GLU A 96 -1.10 6.93 19.21
N ASP A 97 -0.91 7.74 18.15
CA ASP A 97 -1.56 7.53 16.86
C ASP A 97 -1.20 6.17 16.26
N ILE A 98 0.09 5.79 16.33
CA ILE A 98 0.55 4.48 15.85
C ILE A 98 -0.08 3.33 16.65
N VAL A 99 -0.24 3.48 17.95
CA VAL A 99 -0.90 2.47 18.80
C VAL A 99 -2.38 2.35 18.42
N GLU A 100 -3.09 3.45 18.20
CA GLU A 100 -4.47 3.43 17.71
C GLU A 100 -4.59 2.73 16.35
N ASP A 101 -3.66 2.99 15.43
CA ASP A 101 -3.57 2.33 14.12
C ASP A 101 -3.35 0.81 14.26
N ILE A 102 -2.45 0.37 15.14
CA ILE A 102 -2.19 -1.04 15.43
C ILE A 102 -3.45 -1.73 15.94
N LEU A 103 -4.14 -1.12 16.91
CA LEU A 103 -5.37 -1.67 17.49
C LEU A 103 -6.50 -1.73 16.46
N PHE A 104 -6.64 -0.72 15.61
CA PHE A 104 -7.60 -0.73 14.51
C PHE A 104 -7.30 -1.84 13.49
N ILE A 105 -6.06 -2.01 13.09
CA ILE A 105 -5.66 -3.06 12.14
C ILE A 105 -5.91 -4.46 12.75
N GLU A 106 -5.65 -4.65 14.05
CA GLU A 106 -5.98 -5.89 14.76
C GLU A 106 -7.49 -6.18 14.74
N GLN A 107 -8.32 -5.16 14.94
CA GLN A 107 -9.77 -5.29 14.90
C GLN A 107 -10.28 -5.57 13.48
N LEU A 108 -9.76 -4.88 12.46
CA LEU A 108 -10.17 -5.01 11.07
C LEU A 108 -9.76 -6.36 10.47
N ARG A 109 -8.62 -6.93 10.90
CA ARG A 109 -8.04 -8.17 10.36
C ARG A 109 -7.95 -8.15 8.84
N PRO A 110 -7.21 -7.22 8.26
CA PRO A 110 -7.10 -7.10 6.81
C PRO A 110 -6.24 -8.21 6.22
N GLU A 111 -6.52 -8.58 4.98
CA GLU A 111 -5.71 -9.52 4.20
C GLU A 111 -4.44 -8.88 3.63
N MET A 112 -4.39 -7.54 3.57
CA MET A 112 -3.23 -6.78 3.08
C MET A 112 -2.96 -5.60 4.02
N ILE A 113 -1.68 -5.37 4.36
CA ILE A 113 -1.26 -4.23 5.18
C ILE A 113 -0.19 -3.45 4.43
N GLY A 114 -0.60 -2.33 3.81
CA GLY A 114 0.29 -1.47 3.03
C GLY A 114 0.84 -0.33 3.87
N MET A 115 2.12 -0.39 4.24
CA MET A 115 2.76 0.71 4.96
C MET A 115 4.13 1.02 4.38
N GLY A 116 4.55 2.25 4.58
CA GLY A 116 5.88 2.71 4.20
C GLY A 116 6.18 4.04 4.87
N PRO A 117 7.44 4.46 4.88
CA PRO A 117 7.81 5.75 5.43
C PRO A 117 7.15 6.88 4.63
N PHE A 118 6.74 7.93 5.34
CA PHE A 118 6.36 9.17 4.70
C PHE A 118 7.55 9.75 3.93
N LEU A 119 7.30 10.20 2.72
CA LEU A 119 8.25 10.93 1.89
C LEU A 119 7.59 12.22 1.40
N PRO A 120 8.18 13.40 1.64
CA PRO A 120 7.61 14.65 1.18
C PRO A 120 7.63 14.77 -0.34
N HIS A 121 6.67 15.51 -0.88
CA HIS A 121 6.67 15.93 -2.28
C HIS A 121 6.63 17.45 -2.36
N HIS A 122 7.41 18.05 -3.27
CA HIS A 122 7.58 19.50 -3.39
C HIS A 122 6.28 20.24 -3.71
N ASP A 123 5.31 19.60 -4.36
CA ASP A 123 4.02 20.19 -4.72
C ASP A 123 2.94 19.99 -3.63
N THR A 124 3.33 19.60 -2.42
CA THR A 124 2.38 19.39 -1.32
C THR A 124 2.62 20.36 -0.18
N PRO A 125 1.61 20.64 0.66
CA PRO A 125 1.78 21.41 1.89
C PRO A 125 2.85 20.86 2.84
N PHE A 126 3.25 19.59 2.66
CA PHE A 126 4.20 18.87 3.48
C PHE A 126 5.64 18.85 2.92
N ALA A 127 5.93 19.65 1.89
CA ALA A 127 7.22 19.69 1.21
C ALA A 127 8.44 19.90 2.13
N GLN A 128 8.26 20.61 3.25
CA GLN A 128 9.33 20.95 4.20
C GLN A 128 9.38 20.03 5.43
N TYR A 129 8.50 19.02 5.50
CA TYR A 129 8.51 18.08 6.63
C TYR A 129 9.59 17.01 6.44
N PRO A 130 10.18 16.51 7.54
CA PRO A 130 11.14 15.42 7.45
C PRO A 130 10.45 14.14 6.98
N SER A 131 11.19 13.30 6.28
CA SER A 131 10.75 11.94 5.95
C SER A 131 10.58 11.09 7.19
N GLY A 132 9.70 10.10 7.12
CA GLY A 132 9.66 8.99 8.07
C GLY A 132 10.96 8.18 8.04
N THR A 133 11.15 7.26 8.99
CA THR A 133 12.41 6.52 9.11
C THR A 133 12.30 5.06 8.68
N VAL A 134 13.38 4.53 8.13
CA VAL A 134 13.50 3.08 7.84
C VAL A 134 13.37 2.26 9.12
N ALA A 135 13.98 2.71 10.23
CA ALA A 135 13.97 1.99 11.49
C ALA A 135 12.54 1.80 12.05
N GLN A 136 11.73 2.86 12.10
CA GLN A 136 10.33 2.77 12.54
C GLN A 136 9.50 1.88 11.60
N THR A 137 9.69 2.03 10.29
CA THR A 137 8.95 1.22 9.31
C THR A 137 9.27 -0.26 9.45
N VAL A 138 10.54 -0.62 9.58
CA VAL A 138 11.00 -2.02 9.77
C VAL A 138 10.48 -2.60 11.08
N LEU A 139 10.48 -1.82 12.18
CA LEU A 139 9.89 -2.23 13.46
C LEU A 139 8.39 -2.54 13.31
N LEU A 140 7.63 -1.65 12.66
CA LEU A 140 6.19 -1.84 12.45
C LEU A 140 5.90 -3.02 11.51
N LEU A 141 6.72 -3.24 10.47
CA LEU A 141 6.62 -4.44 9.63
C LEU A 141 6.74 -5.71 10.47
N SER A 142 7.71 -5.76 11.39
CA SER A 142 7.90 -6.91 12.28
C SER A 142 6.70 -7.11 13.22
N ILE A 143 6.19 -6.04 13.81
CA ILE A 143 4.99 -6.09 14.67
C ILE A 143 3.80 -6.63 13.89
N PHE A 144 3.49 -6.06 12.73
CA PHE A 144 2.33 -6.51 11.94
C PHE A 144 2.51 -7.93 11.40
N ARG A 145 3.72 -8.37 11.08
CA ARG A 145 3.97 -9.76 10.69
C ARG A 145 3.68 -10.74 11.83
N LEU A 146 4.06 -10.38 13.06
CA LEU A 146 3.77 -11.22 14.22
C LEU A 146 2.27 -11.25 14.54
N MET A 147 1.57 -10.12 14.42
CA MET A 147 0.12 -10.02 14.68
C MET A 147 -0.71 -10.66 13.55
N HIS A 148 -0.28 -10.56 12.30
CA HIS A 148 -0.99 -11.02 11.11
C HIS A 148 -0.10 -11.93 10.25
N PRO A 149 0.15 -13.19 10.67
CA PRO A 149 1.11 -14.07 10.01
C PRO A 149 0.82 -14.35 8.53
N SER A 150 -0.44 -14.34 8.12
CA SER A 150 -0.88 -14.63 6.76
C SER A 150 -1.10 -13.39 5.87
N ALA A 151 -1.01 -12.18 6.43
CA ALA A 151 -1.26 -10.96 5.67
C ALA A 151 -0.22 -10.72 4.57
N LEU A 152 -0.67 -10.15 3.45
CA LEU A 152 0.21 -9.65 2.40
C LEU A 152 0.75 -8.28 2.81
N ILE A 153 2.05 -8.19 3.06
CA ILE A 153 2.73 -6.98 3.52
C ILE A 153 3.84 -6.61 2.53
N PRO A 154 3.74 -5.48 1.81
CA PRO A 154 4.75 -5.11 0.83
C PRO A 154 5.99 -4.50 1.45
N ALA A 155 7.17 -4.85 0.93
CA ALA A 155 8.37 -4.02 1.02
C ALA A 155 8.24 -2.91 -0.01
N THR A 156 7.91 -1.69 0.44
CA THR A 156 7.51 -0.60 -0.44
C THR A 156 8.70 0.07 -1.14
N THR A 157 8.42 0.70 -2.29
CA THR A 157 9.38 1.56 -2.99
C THR A 157 9.90 2.69 -2.11
N ALA A 158 9.07 3.22 -1.20
CA ALA A 158 9.47 4.26 -0.27
C ALA A 158 10.63 3.83 0.65
N LEU A 159 10.67 2.57 1.10
CA LEU A 159 11.82 2.02 1.83
C LEU A 159 13.08 1.99 0.97
N ALA A 160 12.96 1.55 -0.28
CA ALA A 160 14.09 1.51 -1.22
C ALA A 160 14.58 2.92 -1.63
N THR A 161 13.72 3.94 -1.55
CA THR A 161 14.09 5.33 -1.78
C THR A 161 14.91 5.91 -0.62
N LEU A 162 14.54 5.56 0.64
CA LEU A 162 15.28 6.06 1.81
C LEU A 162 16.60 5.34 2.05
N ALA A 163 16.71 4.07 1.68
CA ALA A 163 17.93 3.29 1.86
C ALA A 163 18.08 2.27 0.74
N SER A 164 19.28 2.14 0.20
CA SER A 164 19.58 1.21 -0.90
C SER A 164 19.29 -0.26 -0.56
N ASP A 165 19.38 -0.63 0.73
CA ASP A 165 19.03 -1.95 1.31
C ASP A 165 17.63 -1.97 1.95
N GLY A 166 16.83 -0.92 1.76
CA GLY A 166 15.54 -0.76 2.44
C GLY A 166 14.54 -1.87 2.12
N ARG A 167 14.54 -2.37 0.89
CA ARG A 167 13.67 -3.48 0.48
C ARG A 167 14.06 -4.78 1.18
N GLU A 168 15.34 -5.11 1.16
CA GLU A 168 15.89 -6.30 1.81
C GLU A 168 15.59 -6.28 3.30
N ARG A 169 15.81 -5.15 3.96
CA ARG A 169 15.46 -4.97 5.39
C ARG A 169 13.97 -5.14 5.64
N GLY A 170 13.12 -4.65 4.73
CA GLY A 170 11.68 -4.84 4.81
C GLY A 170 11.28 -6.32 4.71
N ILE A 171 11.87 -7.07 3.77
CA ILE A 171 11.62 -8.52 3.61
C ILE A 171 12.09 -9.28 4.85
N LEU A 172 13.30 -9.02 5.34
CA LEU A 172 13.84 -9.65 6.55
C LEU A 172 13.02 -9.31 7.81
N ALA A 173 12.33 -8.19 7.82
CA ALA A 173 11.42 -7.78 8.90
C ALA A 173 10.01 -8.36 8.78
N GLY A 174 9.72 -9.14 7.72
CA GLY A 174 8.44 -9.82 7.58
C GLY A 174 7.56 -9.36 6.41
N ALA A 175 8.01 -8.43 5.57
CA ALA A 175 7.32 -8.17 4.31
C ALA A 175 7.43 -9.42 3.41
N ASN A 176 6.38 -9.71 2.64
CA ASN A 176 6.29 -10.88 1.75
C ASN A 176 5.74 -10.54 0.37
N VAL A 177 5.67 -9.27 0.03
CA VAL A 177 5.21 -8.82 -1.28
C VAL A 177 6.20 -7.82 -1.86
N VAL A 178 6.50 -7.96 -3.13
CA VAL A 178 7.20 -6.96 -3.94
C VAL A 178 6.30 -6.54 -5.11
N MET A 179 6.32 -5.25 -5.44
CA MET A 179 5.43 -4.68 -6.46
C MET A 179 6.27 -4.06 -7.57
N PRO A 180 6.60 -4.80 -8.64
CA PRO A 180 7.27 -4.22 -9.79
C PRO A 180 6.33 -3.24 -10.52
N ASN A 181 6.90 -2.13 -11.01
CA ASN A 181 6.14 -1.16 -11.77
C ASN A 181 6.04 -1.59 -13.24
N LEU A 182 4.87 -2.01 -13.66
CA LEU A 182 4.59 -2.45 -15.04
C LEU A 182 4.05 -1.32 -15.93
N SER A 183 3.93 -0.08 -15.42
CA SER A 183 3.49 1.05 -16.23
C SER A 183 4.45 1.28 -17.41
N PRO A 184 3.95 1.67 -18.60
CA PRO A 184 4.79 2.07 -19.71
C PRO A 184 5.78 3.16 -19.32
N HIS A 185 7.00 3.08 -19.84
CA HIS A 185 8.11 3.96 -19.43
C HIS A 185 7.76 5.47 -19.56
N GLU A 186 7.01 5.84 -20.61
CA GLU A 186 6.56 7.21 -20.85
C GLU A 186 5.57 7.71 -19.80
N GLU A 187 4.77 6.80 -19.21
CA GLU A 187 3.77 7.14 -18.21
C GLU A 187 4.36 7.20 -16.79
N ARG A 188 5.50 6.54 -16.54
CA ARG A 188 6.12 6.48 -15.21
C ARG A 188 6.46 7.88 -14.66
N LYS A 189 6.93 8.79 -15.54
CA LYS A 189 7.29 10.16 -15.19
C LYS A 189 6.08 11.01 -14.74
N LYS A 190 4.88 10.63 -15.13
CA LYS A 190 3.63 11.31 -14.73
C LYS A 190 3.12 10.87 -13.36
N TYR A 191 3.76 9.87 -12.75
CA TYR A 191 3.32 9.24 -11.51
C TYR A 191 4.43 9.29 -10.45
N GLU A 192 4.86 10.51 -10.13
CA GLU A 192 5.77 10.78 -9.04
C GLU A 192 4.96 11.13 -7.80
N LEU A 193 4.85 10.18 -6.86
CA LEU A 193 4.10 10.36 -5.60
C LEU A 193 4.93 11.08 -4.53
N TYR A 194 6.25 11.15 -4.70
CA TYR A 194 7.21 11.81 -3.80
C TYR A 194 8.51 12.08 -4.57
N ASN A 195 9.33 13.00 -4.05
CA ASN A 195 10.60 13.35 -4.64
C ASN A 195 11.55 12.14 -4.70
N ASP A 196 12.40 12.12 -5.72
CA ASP A 196 13.47 11.12 -5.89
C ASP A 196 13.00 9.65 -5.80
N LYS A 197 11.73 9.39 -6.15
CA LYS A 197 11.19 8.03 -6.19
C LYS A 197 12.18 7.11 -6.90
N ALA A 198 12.63 6.05 -6.21
CA ALA A 198 13.50 5.04 -6.79
C ALA A 198 12.81 4.40 -8.00
N SER A 199 13.00 5.00 -9.17
CA SER A 199 12.45 4.53 -10.46
C SER A 199 13.39 3.55 -11.14
N LEU A 200 14.46 3.14 -10.45
CA LEU A 200 15.59 2.42 -11.01
C LEU A 200 15.23 0.96 -11.27
N GLY A 201 15.39 0.61 -12.52
CA GLY A 201 15.57 -0.74 -13.10
C GLY A 201 14.92 -1.96 -12.42
N ALA A 202 15.15 -2.17 -11.15
CA ALA A 202 14.61 -3.30 -10.36
C ALA A 202 13.09 -3.24 -10.10
N GLU A 203 12.44 -2.11 -10.39
CA GLU A 203 10.99 -1.93 -10.21
C GLU A 203 10.22 -2.06 -11.52
N SER A 204 10.89 -2.32 -12.61
CA SER A 204 10.28 -2.58 -13.91
C SER A 204 10.23 -4.09 -14.20
N ALA A 205 9.47 -4.48 -15.20
CA ALA A 205 9.49 -5.86 -15.70
C ALA A 205 10.92 -6.29 -16.12
N GLU A 206 11.69 -5.35 -16.69
CA GLU A 206 13.10 -5.57 -17.04
C GLU A 206 13.98 -5.75 -15.78
N GLY A 207 13.55 -5.18 -14.65
CA GLY A 207 14.24 -5.29 -13.36
C GLY A 207 13.96 -6.57 -12.58
N LEU A 208 13.03 -7.43 -13.01
CA LEU A 208 12.67 -8.65 -12.26
C LEU A 208 13.86 -9.58 -12.01
N ILE A 209 14.78 -9.70 -12.98
CA ILE A 209 15.99 -10.52 -12.84
C ILE A 209 16.92 -9.92 -11.76
N ALA A 210 17.08 -8.60 -11.75
CA ALA A 210 17.89 -7.92 -10.74
C ALA A 210 17.24 -8.05 -9.35
N LEU A 211 15.92 -7.88 -9.26
CA LEU A 211 15.14 -8.07 -8.03
C LEU A 211 15.29 -9.51 -7.51
N GLN A 212 15.14 -10.51 -8.37
CA GLN A 212 15.32 -11.93 -7.99
C GLN A 212 16.73 -12.18 -7.43
N LYS A 213 17.76 -11.59 -8.08
CA LYS A 213 19.15 -11.71 -7.59
C LYS A 213 19.34 -11.07 -6.21
N GLN A 214 18.71 -9.92 -5.95
CA GLN A 214 18.76 -9.25 -4.65
C GLN A 214 18.06 -10.11 -3.58
N LEU A 215 16.88 -10.66 -3.89
CA LEU A 215 16.15 -11.54 -2.96
C LEU A 215 16.91 -12.84 -2.67
N ASN A 216 17.50 -13.46 -3.68
CA ASN A 216 18.32 -14.68 -3.50
C ASN A 216 19.51 -14.42 -2.57
N ALA A 217 20.11 -13.24 -2.59
CA ALA A 217 21.22 -12.88 -1.71
C ALA A 217 20.85 -12.86 -0.22
N ILE A 218 19.56 -12.72 0.10
CA ILE A 218 19.03 -12.78 1.47
C ILE A 218 18.20 -14.04 1.75
N GLY A 219 18.26 -15.05 0.86
CA GLY A 219 17.60 -16.35 1.03
C GLY A 219 16.11 -16.39 0.65
N TYR A 220 15.65 -15.44 -0.16
CA TYR A 220 14.26 -15.36 -0.64
C TYR A 220 14.19 -15.52 -2.17
N GLU A 221 13.04 -15.94 -2.66
CA GLU A 221 12.74 -16.03 -4.08
C GLU A 221 11.35 -15.44 -4.40
N ILE A 222 11.14 -15.02 -5.64
CA ILE A 222 9.84 -14.57 -6.12
C ILE A 222 9.00 -15.82 -6.40
N SER A 223 7.87 -15.97 -5.68
CA SER A 223 6.88 -17.00 -6.01
C SER A 223 6.12 -16.59 -7.27
N THR A 224 5.84 -17.58 -8.11
CA THR A 224 5.03 -17.45 -9.33
C THR A 224 3.66 -18.12 -9.17
N GLU A 225 3.33 -18.61 -7.96
CA GLU A 225 2.06 -19.25 -7.61
C GLU A 225 1.06 -18.27 -7.00
#